data_9d537b63568d1e3a6111b90ba99440c1
#
_entry.id   9d537b63568d1e3a6111b90ba99440c1
#
_cell.length_a   1.000
_cell.length_b   1.000
_cell.length_c   1.000
_cell.angle_alpha   90.00
_cell.angle_beta   90.00
_cell.angle_gamma   90.00
#
_symmetry.space_group_name_H-M   'P 1'
#
loop_
_entity.id
_entity.type
_entity.pdbx_description
1 polymer ?
#
loop_
_entity_poly.entity_id
_entity_poly.type
_entity_poly.pdbx_seq_one_letter_code
_entity_poly.pdbx_strand_id
1 'polypeptide(L)'
;HDKWLIELVSSDMRTLPMELPEEVKQKMRKDDPTVFAIWEKIERSRQGDLKSETSDEEKEMLTSYLAKLGRLTGAKDLIDGRKIRVTDNIWFIGTANQDESTFEISDKVYDRAQVVSLNRKGVSEGQYANTEKKYISVTDLIKLFEGAINAYKKKAEVEARLEKLDAVLMDKFDISFGNRIVTQTVDFAAVFTAAGGSLEDALDYQISTKILRKVISSDDGEAFLELLDATKDYKETQRLINKRIKDLR
;
A
#
# COMPACT_ATOMS: atom_id res chain seq x y z
N HIS A 1 12.45 9.78 11.15
CA HIS A 1 13.00 9.75 9.78
C HIS A 1 13.16 8.35 9.20
N ASP A 2 12.75 7.29 9.90
CA ASP A 2 12.85 5.89 9.42
C ASP A 2 11.54 5.39 8.80
N LYS A 3 10.73 6.27 8.26
CA LYS A 3 9.38 5.97 7.77
C LYS A 3 9.35 4.98 6.57
N TRP A 4 10.46 4.84 5.88
CA TRP A 4 10.51 4.14 4.60
C TRP A 4 11.63 3.11 4.55
N LEU A 5 11.66 2.21 5.53
CA LEU A 5 12.53 1.06 5.51
C LEU A 5 11.71 -0.18 5.12
N ILE A 6 12.12 -0.84 4.05
CA ILE A 6 11.61 -2.17 3.70
C ILE A 6 12.58 -3.20 4.26
N GLU A 7 12.07 -4.08 5.08
CA GLU A 7 12.81 -5.24 5.55
C GLU A 7 12.76 -6.33 4.48
N LEU A 8 13.91 -6.64 3.88
CA LEU A 8 14.01 -7.60 2.79
C LEU A 8 13.92 -9.06 3.26
N VAL A 9 13.84 -9.29 4.57
CA VAL A 9 14.06 -10.62 5.14
C VAL A 9 12.99 -11.02 6.14
N SER A 10 11.76 -10.58 6.02
CA SER A 10 10.81 -10.88 7.08
C SER A 10 10.05 -12.19 6.95
N SER A 11 9.89 -12.78 5.79
CA SER A 11 9.00 -13.91 5.67
C SER A 11 9.51 -15.14 4.95
N ASP A 12 10.54 -15.04 4.14
CA ASP A 12 11.02 -16.14 3.31
C ASP A 12 12.44 -16.62 3.61
N MET A 13 12.83 -16.49 4.86
CA MET A 13 14.01 -17.15 5.39
C MET A 13 13.89 -18.67 5.41
N ARG A 14 12.81 -19.20 4.92
CA ARG A 14 12.65 -20.63 4.63
C ARG A 14 13.55 -21.12 3.52
N THR A 15 14.07 -20.21 2.70
CA THR A 15 15.06 -20.52 1.66
C THR A 15 16.43 -19.94 2.03
N LEU A 16 17.07 -20.49 3.03
CA LEU A 16 18.50 -20.35 3.17
C LEU A 16 19.16 -20.75 1.83
N PRO A 17 20.18 -20.02 1.36
CA PRO A 17 20.83 -20.35 0.09
C PRO A 17 21.24 -21.82 0.07
N MET A 18 21.06 -22.47 -1.09
CA MET A 18 21.40 -23.87 -1.24
C MET A 18 22.89 -24.10 -1.04
N GLU A 19 23.72 -23.12 -1.43
CA GLU A 19 25.16 -23.15 -1.31
C GLU A 19 25.70 -21.80 -0.86
N LEU A 20 26.74 -21.78 -0.06
CA LEU A 20 27.47 -20.58 0.29
C LEU A 20 28.86 -20.63 -0.39
N PRO A 21 29.35 -19.48 -0.91
CA PRO A 21 30.73 -19.39 -1.38
C PRO A 21 31.74 -19.77 -0.28
N GLU A 22 32.82 -20.42 -0.66
CA GLU A 22 33.85 -20.87 0.31
C GLU A 22 34.45 -19.73 1.14
N GLU A 23 34.61 -18.56 0.53
CA GLU A 23 35.06 -17.35 1.25
C GLU A 23 34.11 -16.97 2.40
N VAL A 24 32.81 -17.11 2.18
CA VAL A 24 31.79 -16.85 3.20
C VAL A 24 31.82 -17.89 4.30
N LYS A 25 31.97 -19.17 3.94
CA LYS A 25 32.11 -20.27 4.91
C LYS A 25 33.37 -20.11 5.77
N GLN A 26 34.51 -19.77 5.15
CA GLN A 26 35.77 -19.53 5.89
C GLN A 26 35.64 -18.33 6.83
N LYS A 27 35.01 -17.26 6.37
CA LYS A 27 34.75 -16.08 7.21
C LYS A 27 33.83 -16.40 8.37
N MET A 28 32.74 -17.11 8.12
CA MET A 28 31.81 -17.55 9.15
C MET A 28 32.50 -18.42 10.20
N ARG A 29 33.29 -19.38 9.78
CA ARG A 29 34.07 -20.25 10.67
C ARG A 29 35.03 -19.47 11.56
N LYS A 30 35.60 -18.38 11.06
CA LYS A 30 36.55 -17.53 11.81
C LYS A 30 35.81 -16.55 12.75
N ASP A 31 34.78 -15.90 12.26
CA ASP A 31 34.13 -14.79 12.96
C ASP A 31 33.06 -15.28 13.97
N ASP A 32 32.36 -16.37 13.63
CA ASP A 32 31.33 -16.96 14.50
C ASP A 32 31.21 -18.48 14.29
N PRO A 33 32.03 -19.28 15.01
CA PRO A 33 32.01 -20.73 14.92
C PRO A 33 30.66 -21.36 15.24
N THR A 34 29.85 -20.71 16.08
CA THR A 34 28.50 -21.21 16.44
C THR A 34 27.56 -21.15 15.26
N VAL A 35 27.55 -20.03 14.56
CA VAL A 35 26.74 -19.88 13.34
C VAL A 35 27.24 -20.80 12.22
N PHE A 36 28.54 -21.02 12.14
CA PHE A 36 29.11 -21.97 11.19
C PHE A 36 28.64 -23.40 11.47
N ALA A 37 28.61 -23.82 12.74
CA ALA A 37 28.07 -25.13 13.13
C ALA A 37 26.58 -25.29 12.79
N ILE A 38 25.79 -24.24 12.92
CA ILE A 38 24.38 -24.21 12.48
C ILE A 38 24.28 -24.42 10.96
N TRP A 39 25.13 -23.77 10.18
CA TRP A 39 25.17 -23.97 8.73
C TRP A 39 25.51 -25.42 8.37
N GLU A 40 26.56 -25.99 8.96
CA GLU A 40 26.94 -27.40 8.73
C GLU A 40 25.77 -28.36 9.10
N LYS A 41 25.05 -28.08 10.17
CA LYS A 41 23.88 -28.86 10.61
C LYS A 41 22.79 -28.83 9.54
N ILE A 42 22.52 -27.67 8.95
CA ILE A 42 21.54 -27.53 7.87
C ILE A 42 22.00 -28.26 6.59
N GLU A 43 23.28 -28.16 6.23
CA GLU A 43 23.81 -28.88 5.07
C GLU A 43 23.68 -30.40 5.24
N ARG A 44 23.96 -30.93 6.42
CA ARG A 44 23.77 -32.37 6.72
C ARG A 44 22.31 -32.80 6.65
N SER A 45 21.41 -31.97 7.17
CA SER A 45 19.97 -32.23 7.08
C SER A 45 19.49 -32.29 5.63
N ARG A 46 20.01 -31.43 4.76
CA ARG A 46 19.70 -31.42 3.32
C ARG A 46 20.26 -32.66 2.58
N GLN A 47 21.32 -33.25 3.09
CA GLN A 47 21.91 -34.46 2.55
C GLN A 47 21.23 -35.75 3.06
N GLY A 48 20.18 -35.62 3.86
CA GLY A 48 19.33 -36.73 4.33
C GLY A 48 19.65 -37.24 5.74
N ASP A 49 20.46 -36.51 6.51
CA ASP A 49 20.70 -36.82 7.93
C ASP A 49 19.53 -36.31 8.80
N LEU A 50 18.58 -37.19 9.06
CA LEU A 50 17.35 -36.92 9.83
C LEU A 50 17.59 -36.55 11.31
N LYS A 51 18.82 -36.69 11.81
CA LYS A 51 19.19 -36.30 13.19
C LYS A 51 19.60 -34.85 13.34
N SER A 52 19.63 -34.10 12.24
CA SER A 52 20.10 -32.70 12.17
C SER A 52 18.95 -31.69 12.16
N GLU A 53 17.96 -31.84 13.04
CA GLU A 53 16.90 -30.82 13.16
C GLU A 53 17.48 -29.51 13.69
N THR A 54 17.20 -28.42 12.97
CA THR A 54 17.64 -27.07 13.32
C THR A 54 16.47 -26.31 13.91
N SER A 55 16.62 -25.73 15.10
CA SER A 55 15.59 -24.93 15.74
C SER A 55 15.35 -23.62 14.99
N ASP A 56 14.20 -22.99 15.24
CA ASP A 56 13.88 -21.70 14.62
C ASP A 56 14.81 -20.58 15.12
N GLU A 57 15.28 -20.65 16.36
CA GLU A 57 16.28 -19.75 16.93
C GLU A 57 17.63 -19.90 16.23
N GLU A 58 18.08 -21.12 15.97
CA GLU A 58 19.31 -21.39 15.21
C GLU A 58 19.22 -20.88 13.78
N LYS A 59 18.07 -21.04 13.13
CA LYS A 59 17.83 -20.49 11.79
C LYS A 59 17.86 -18.96 11.81
N GLU A 60 17.28 -18.32 12.82
CA GLU A 60 17.29 -16.87 12.97
C GLU A 60 18.71 -16.32 13.20
N MET A 61 19.52 -17.00 14.03
CA MET A 61 20.93 -16.64 14.23
C MET A 61 21.73 -16.71 12.93
N LEU A 62 21.64 -17.80 12.18
CA LEU A 62 22.31 -17.95 10.90
C LEU A 62 21.89 -16.87 9.91
N THR A 63 20.63 -16.60 9.87
CA THR A 63 20.07 -15.61 8.97
C THR A 63 20.53 -14.20 9.31
N SER A 64 20.50 -13.84 10.57
CA SER A 64 21.00 -12.55 11.04
C SER A 64 22.49 -12.37 10.69
N TYR A 65 23.27 -13.44 10.78
CA TYR A 65 24.67 -13.43 10.37
C TYR A 65 24.84 -13.27 8.85
N LEU A 66 24.11 -14.04 8.04
CA LEU A 66 24.14 -13.94 6.58
C LEU A 66 23.66 -12.57 6.07
N ALA A 67 22.67 -11.99 6.73
CA ALA A 67 22.21 -10.63 6.43
C ALA A 67 23.31 -9.58 6.70
N LYS A 68 24.10 -9.75 7.77
CA LYS A 68 25.27 -8.89 8.04
C LYS A 68 26.36 -9.09 6.98
N LEU A 69 26.55 -10.34 6.52
CA LEU A 69 27.52 -10.66 5.45
C LEU A 69 27.10 -10.09 4.08
N GLY A 70 25.82 -9.86 3.83
CA GLY A 70 25.34 -9.21 2.61
C GLY A 70 26.02 -7.85 2.34
N ARG A 71 26.51 -7.17 3.40
CA ARG A 71 27.38 -5.99 3.27
C ARG A 71 28.74 -6.27 2.65
N LEU A 72 29.22 -7.50 2.72
CA LEU A 72 30.53 -7.90 2.23
C LEU A 72 30.48 -8.42 0.78
N THR A 73 29.32 -8.87 0.33
CA THR A 73 29.10 -9.40 -1.04
C THR A 73 28.62 -8.37 -2.05
N GLY A 74 28.72 -7.07 -1.74
CA GLY A 74 28.41 -5.99 -2.68
C GLY A 74 27.08 -5.27 -2.45
N ALA A 75 26.22 -5.72 -1.54
CA ALA A 75 25.01 -5.00 -1.12
C ALA A 75 25.39 -3.87 -0.12
N LYS A 76 26.18 -2.90 -0.59
CA LYS A 76 26.75 -1.83 0.23
C LYS A 76 25.70 -0.88 0.83
N ASP A 77 24.50 -0.92 0.30
CA ASP A 77 23.44 0.05 0.60
C ASP A 77 22.37 -0.49 1.54
N LEU A 78 22.53 -1.70 2.07
CA LEU A 78 21.59 -2.26 3.04
C LEU A 78 21.83 -1.71 4.45
N ILE A 79 20.78 -1.20 5.08
CA ILE A 79 20.79 -0.79 6.48
C ILE A 79 20.66 -2.06 7.33
N ASP A 80 21.60 -2.22 8.29
CA ASP A 80 21.71 -3.40 9.16
C ASP A 80 21.82 -4.73 8.39
N GLY A 81 22.28 -4.67 7.14
CA GLY A 81 22.47 -5.85 6.29
C GLY A 81 21.20 -6.50 5.75
N ARG A 82 20.03 -5.96 6.04
CA ARG A 82 18.71 -6.54 5.65
C ARG A 82 17.63 -5.54 5.25
N LYS A 83 17.87 -4.25 5.42
CA LYS A 83 16.87 -3.21 5.14
C LYS A 83 17.32 -2.34 4.00
N ILE A 84 16.42 -2.00 3.10
CA ILE A 84 16.64 -1.02 2.05
C ILE A 84 15.86 0.25 2.36
N ARG A 85 16.51 1.40 2.17
CA ARG A 85 15.81 2.69 2.26
C ARG A 85 15.01 2.90 0.97
N VAL A 86 13.71 3.13 1.12
CA VAL A 86 12.86 3.60 0.03
C VAL A 86 12.91 5.11 0.02
N THR A 87 13.34 5.68 -1.09
CA THR A 87 13.40 7.13 -1.28
C THR A 87 12.07 7.65 -1.81
N ASP A 88 11.80 8.94 -1.64
CA ASP A 88 10.53 9.58 -2.01
C ASP A 88 10.23 9.56 -3.51
N ASN A 89 11.24 9.24 -4.34
CA ASN A 89 11.09 9.09 -5.79
C ASN A 89 10.67 7.68 -6.24
N ILE A 90 10.35 6.79 -5.32
CA ILE A 90 9.87 5.44 -5.62
C ILE A 90 8.37 5.38 -5.39
N TRP A 91 7.62 5.03 -6.43
CA TRP A 91 6.19 4.80 -6.37
C TRP A 91 5.89 3.33 -6.62
N PHE A 92 5.10 2.74 -5.75
CA PHE A 92 4.64 1.37 -5.92
C PHE A 92 3.28 1.39 -6.62
N ILE A 93 3.23 0.80 -7.80
CA ILE A 93 1.99 0.67 -8.59
C ILE A 93 1.68 -0.82 -8.70
N GLY A 94 0.50 -1.20 -8.25
CA GLY A 94 -0.01 -2.57 -8.37
C GLY A 94 -1.27 -2.59 -9.23
N THR A 95 -1.50 -3.70 -9.91
CA THR A 95 -2.75 -3.98 -10.62
C THR A 95 -3.40 -5.22 -10.03
N ALA A 96 -4.73 -5.20 -9.93
CA ALA A 96 -5.51 -6.34 -9.51
C ALA A 96 -6.75 -6.47 -10.38
N ASN A 97 -7.11 -7.69 -10.74
CA ASN A 97 -8.40 -7.96 -11.37
C ASN A 97 -9.48 -8.01 -10.28
N GLN A 98 -10.66 -7.48 -10.58
CA GLN A 98 -11.86 -7.64 -9.75
C GLN A 98 -12.75 -8.69 -10.40
N ASP A 99 -12.38 -9.95 -10.30
CA ASP A 99 -13.19 -11.08 -10.71
C ASP A 99 -13.52 -12.00 -9.52
N GLU A 100 -14.47 -12.88 -9.68
CA GLU A 100 -14.94 -13.80 -8.63
C GLU A 100 -13.84 -14.77 -8.16
N SER A 101 -12.74 -14.89 -8.89
CA SER A 101 -11.61 -15.77 -8.58
C SER A 101 -10.49 -15.09 -7.81
N THR A 102 -10.52 -13.77 -7.68
CA THR A 102 -9.49 -12.99 -6.98
C THR A 102 -9.75 -12.94 -5.49
N PHE A 103 -8.71 -13.22 -4.69
CA PHE A 103 -8.76 -13.00 -3.25
C PHE A 103 -9.09 -11.54 -2.94
N GLU A 104 -9.97 -11.35 -1.97
CA GLU A 104 -10.38 -10.02 -1.53
C GLU A 104 -9.18 -9.24 -1.00
N ILE A 105 -8.95 -8.07 -1.58
CA ILE A 105 -7.90 -7.16 -1.13
C ILE A 105 -8.35 -6.54 0.19
N SER A 106 -7.54 -6.69 1.25
CA SER A 106 -7.92 -6.21 2.58
C SER A 106 -8.13 -4.69 2.62
N ASP A 107 -9.07 -4.24 3.45
CA ASP A 107 -9.37 -2.82 3.66
C ASP A 107 -8.14 -2.00 4.07
N LYS A 108 -7.18 -2.63 4.78
CA LYS A 108 -5.91 -1.99 5.16
C LYS A 108 -5.08 -1.52 3.96
N VAL A 109 -5.18 -2.21 2.82
CA VAL A 109 -4.52 -1.80 1.57
C VAL A 109 -5.28 -0.62 0.96
N TYR A 110 -6.60 -0.70 0.90
CA TYR A 110 -7.43 0.37 0.34
C TYR A 110 -7.33 1.67 1.14
N ASP A 111 -7.24 1.60 2.46
CA ASP A 111 -7.05 2.78 3.32
C ASP A 111 -5.72 3.51 3.05
N ARG A 112 -4.74 2.83 2.49
CA ARG A 112 -3.38 3.37 2.24
C ARG A 112 -3.09 3.66 0.77
N ALA A 113 -3.69 2.92 -0.14
CA ALA A 113 -3.51 3.07 -1.57
C ALA A 113 -4.42 4.15 -2.15
N GLN A 114 -3.98 4.75 -3.26
CA GLN A 114 -4.85 5.54 -4.12
C GLN A 114 -5.36 4.61 -5.23
N VAL A 115 -6.64 4.28 -5.18
CA VAL A 115 -7.24 3.28 -6.08
C VAL A 115 -7.76 3.97 -7.33
N VAL A 116 -7.34 3.49 -8.49
CA VAL A 116 -7.88 3.92 -9.79
C VAL A 116 -8.66 2.76 -10.41
N SER A 117 -9.97 2.90 -10.55
CA SER A 117 -10.81 1.89 -11.19
C SER A 117 -10.89 2.13 -12.69
N LEU A 118 -10.47 1.14 -13.47
CA LEU A 118 -10.54 1.18 -14.94
C LEU A 118 -11.83 0.51 -15.41
N ASN A 119 -12.93 1.25 -15.40
CA ASN A 119 -14.27 0.73 -15.70
C ASN A 119 -14.61 0.67 -17.20
N ARG A 120 -13.68 1.06 -18.07
CA ARG A 120 -13.88 1.08 -19.52
C ARG A 120 -12.84 0.19 -20.21
N LYS A 121 -13.29 -0.53 -21.21
CA LYS A 121 -12.41 -1.27 -22.11
C LYS A 121 -11.45 -0.28 -22.79
N GLY A 122 -10.17 -0.54 -22.72
CA GLY A 122 -9.17 0.28 -23.42
C GLY A 122 -9.42 0.26 -24.93
N VAL A 123 -9.26 1.41 -25.57
CA VAL A 123 -9.25 1.49 -27.03
C VAL A 123 -7.88 1.05 -27.49
N SER A 124 -7.81 -0.10 -28.17
CA SER A 124 -6.55 -0.73 -28.58
C SER A 124 -5.86 -0.04 -29.78
N GLU A 125 -6.52 0.91 -30.41
CA GLU A 125 -6.04 1.55 -31.65
C GLU A 125 -6.13 3.07 -31.52
N GLY A 126 -5.28 3.65 -30.71
CA GLY A 126 -5.03 5.09 -30.73
C GLY A 126 -3.57 5.34 -31.11
N GLN A 127 -3.31 6.17 -32.11
CA GLN A 127 -2.01 6.80 -32.23
C GLN A 127 -1.82 7.62 -30.97
N TYR A 128 -1.08 7.07 -30.00
CA TYR A 128 -0.65 7.86 -28.86
C TYR A 128 0.25 8.97 -29.41
N ALA A 129 -0.23 10.20 -29.35
CA ALA A 129 0.59 11.34 -29.71
C ALA A 129 1.90 11.24 -28.91
N ASN A 130 3.03 11.33 -29.60
CA ASN A 130 4.33 11.42 -28.97
C ASN A 130 4.34 12.69 -28.10
N THR A 131 3.95 12.56 -26.84
CA THR A 131 4.03 13.67 -25.90
C THR A 131 5.48 13.83 -25.50
N GLU A 132 5.95 15.05 -25.58
CA GLU A 132 7.28 15.43 -25.13
C GLU A 132 7.47 15.01 -23.67
N LYS A 133 8.53 14.25 -23.38
CA LYS A 133 8.81 13.79 -22.02
C LYS A 133 9.14 15.00 -21.15
N LYS A 134 8.29 15.29 -20.18
CA LYS A 134 8.56 16.32 -19.17
C LYS A 134 9.17 15.65 -17.94
N TYR A 135 10.28 16.20 -17.50
CA TYR A 135 10.96 15.76 -16.27
C TYR A 135 10.71 16.80 -15.18
N ILE A 136 10.31 16.32 -14.02
CA ILE A 136 10.22 17.11 -12.80
C ILE A 136 11.02 16.41 -11.72
N SER A 137 11.77 17.16 -10.93
CA SER A 137 12.46 16.60 -9.79
C SER A 137 11.44 16.24 -8.70
N VAL A 138 11.69 15.18 -7.92
CA VAL A 138 10.84 14.82 -6.79
C VAL A 138 10.73 15.95 -5.79
N THR A 139 11.82 16.64 -5.54
CA THR A 139 11.85 17.81 -4.64
C THR A 139 10.90 18.92 -5.11
N ASP A 140 10.86 19.20 -6.40
CA ASP A 140 9.97 20.24 -6.96
C ASP A 140 8.51 19.76 -6.95
N LEU A 141 8.25 18.48 -7.22
CA LEU A 141 6.91 17.90 -7.13
C LEU A 141 6.36 17.99 -5.70
N ILE A 142 7.17 17.63 -4.70
CA ILE A 142 6.80 17.75 -3.28
C ILE A 142 6.50 19.20 -2.92
N LYS A 143 7.33 20.15 -3.33
CA LYS A 143 7.09 21.60 -3.10
C LYS A 143 5.77 22.07 -3.72
N LEU A 144 5.42 21.57 -4.90
CA LEU A 144 4.14 21.92 -5.54
C LEU A 144 2.95 21.39 -4.72
N PHE A 145 3.03 20.15 -4.24
CA PHE A 145 1.98 19.57 -3.38
C PHE A 145 1.87 20.30 -2.04
N GLU A 146 2.97 20.51 -1.35
CA GLU A 146 3.00 21.28 -0.10
C GLU A 146 2.48 22.71 -0.29
N GLY A 147 2.86 23.35 -1.38
CA GLY A 147 2.37 24.67 -1.74
C GLY A 147 0.85 24.71 -1.94
N ALA A 148 0.29 23.70 -2.62
CA ALA A 148 -1.15 23.57 -2.81
C ALA A 148 -1.88 23.33 -1.48
N ILE A 149 -1.38 22.42 -0.64
CA ILE A 149 -1.96 22.09 0.67
C ILE A 149 -1.92 23.31 1.61
N ASN A 150 -0.79 24.00 1.70
CA ASN A 150 -0.63 25.16 2.57
C ASN A 150 -1.48 26.36 2.13
N ALA A 151 -1.72 26.52 0.83
CA ALA A 151 -2.55 27.59 0.29
C ALA A 151 -4.06 27.28 0.31
N TYR A 152 -4.44 26.05 0.67
CA TYR A 152 -5.81 25.60 0.57
C TYR A 152 -6.73 26.22 1.62
N LYS A 153 -7.71 26.99 1.16
CA LYS A 153 -8.62 27.77 2.04
C LYS A 153 -9.92 27.02 2.40
N LYS A 154 -10.23 25.94 1.68
CA LYS A 154 -11.52 25.22 1.86
C LYS A 154 -11.40 24.01 2.78
N LYS A 155 -10.36 23.91 3.60
CA LYS A 155 -10.17 22.79 4.52
C LYS A 155 -11.39 22.57 5.43
N ALA A 156 -11.86 23.62 6.11
CA ALA A 156 -13.01 23.54 7.00
C ALA A 156 -14.31 23.14 6.27
N GLU A 157 -14.48 23.53 5.00
CA GLU A 157 -15.61 23.11 4.18
C GLU A 157 -15.56 21.60 3.90
N VAL A 158 -14.40 21.06 3.54
CA VAL A 158 -14.19 19.62 3.32
C VAL A 158 -14.46 18.84 4.61
N GLU A 159 -13.89 19.28 5.72
CA GLU A 159 -14.08 18.65 7.03
C GLU A 159 -15.55 18.61 7.42
N ALA A 160 -16.28 19.73 7.28
CA ALA A 160 -17.70 19.79 7.59
C ALA A 160 -18.57 18.89 6.69
N ARG A 161 -18.23 18.76 5.41
CA ARG A 161 -18.92 17.83 4.50
C ARG A 161 -18.67 16.37 4.87
N LEU A 162 -17.44 16.03 5.25
CA LEU A 162 -17.08 14.68 5.70
C LEU A 162 -17.73 14.35 7.06
N GLU A 163 -17.78 15.29 7.99
CA GLU A 163 -18.45 15.11 9.29
C GLU A 163 -19.95 14.79 9.12
N LYS A 164 -20.65 15.51 8.23
CA LYS A 164 -22.03 15.21 7.91
C LYS A 164 -22.20 13.79 7.34
N LEU A 165 -21.30 13.39 6.45
CA LEU A 165 -21.33 12.05 5.88
C LEU A 165 -21.04 10.99 6.94
N ASP A 166 -20.07 11.22 7.82
CA ASP A 166 -19.72 10.30 8.91
C ASP A 166 -20.88 10.11 9.88
N ALA A 167 -21.63 11.19 10.18
CA ALA A 167 -22.84 11.12 11.02
C ALA A 167 -23.91 10.20 10.40
N VAL A 168 -24.14 10.27 9.08
CA VAL A 168 -25.08 9.38 8.38
C VAL A 168 -24.58 7.93 8.40
N LEU A 169 -23.27 7.71 8.17
CA LEU A 169 -22.70 6.38 8.18
C LEU A 169 -22.76 5.73 9.57
N MET A 170 -22.56 6.54 10.62
CA MET A 170 -22.64 6.07 11.99
C MET A 170 -24.08 5.75 12.39
N ASP A 171 -25.04 6.59 12.04
CA ASP A 171 -26.45 6.39 12.34
C ASP A 171 -27.06 5.19 11.61
N LYS A 172 -26.72 4.99 10.35
CA LYS A 172 -27.38 4.00 9.48
C LYS A 172 -26.60 2.69 9.33
N PHE A 173 -25.29 2.70 9.49
CA PHE A 173 -24.45 1.52 9.23
C PHE A 173 -23.59 1.13 10.43
N ASP A 174 -23.63 1.91 11.52
CA ASP A 174 -22.73 1.72 12.69
C ASP A 174 -21.23 1.71 12.28
N ILE A 175 -20.89 2.52 11.29
CA ILE A 175 -19.55 2.62 10.71
C ILE A 175 -19.10 4.07 10.70
N SER A 176 -17.86 4.31 11.11
CA SER A 176 -17.19 5.59 11.03
C SER A 176 -15.85 5.47 10.30
N PHE A 177 -15.35 6.59 9.80
CA PHE A 177 -14.01 6.65 9.22
C PHE A 177 -13.12 7.58 10.04
N GLY A 178 -11.84 7.18 10.19
CA GLY A 178 -10.91 7.88 11.07
C GLY A 178 -10.29 9.13 10.44
N ASN A 179 -9.64 9.93 11.28
CA ASN A 179 -8.96 11.18 10.93
C ASN A 179 -7.96 11.05 9.76
N ARG A 180 -7.42 9.85 9.52
CA ARG A 180 -6.54 9.60 8.36
C ARG A 180 -7.26 9.85 7.05
N ILE A 181 -8.48 9.35 6.89
CA ILE A 181 -9.27 9.55 5.67
C ILE A 181 -9.61 11.03 5.51
N VAL A 182 -9.96 11.71 6.60
CA VAL A 182 -10.24 13.16 6.58
C VAL A 182 -9.01 13.94 6.09
N THR A 183 -7.84 13.71 6.70
CA THR A 183 -6.60 14.39 6.30
C THR A 183 -6.25 14.09 4.83
N GLN A 184 -6.30 12.83 4.42
CA GLN A 184 -6.00 12.45 3.04
C GLN A 184 -6.98 13.08 2.05
N THR A 185 -8.25 13.23 2.41
CA THR A 185 -9.26 13.85 1.53
C THR A 185 -9.02 15.35 1.42
N VAL A 186 -8.66 16.03 2.51
CA VAL A 186 -8.30 17.45 2.49
C VAL A 186 -7.07 17.70 1.61
N ASP A 187 -6.01 16.92 1.81
CA ASP A 187 -4.77 17.04 1.04
C ASP A 187 -5.00 16.74 -0.45
N PHE A 188 -5.78 15.69 -0.75
CA PHE A 188 -6.15 15.35 -2.11
C PHE A 188 -6.96 16.48 -2.77
N ALA A 189 -7.99 17.01 -2.08
CA ALA A 189 -8.81 18.09 -2.60
C ALA A 189 -7.98 19.37 -2.85
N ALA A 190 -7.01 19.66 -1.99
CA ALA A 190 -6.10 20.79 -2.15
C ALA A 190 -5.28 20.66 -3.43
N VAL A 191 -4.64 19.51 -3.64
CA VAL A 191 -3.79 19.28 -4.82
C VAL A 191 -4.64 19.16 -6.09
N PHE A 192 -5.76 18.45 -6.03
CA PHE A 192 -6.66 18.27 -7.17
C PHE A 192 -7.26 19.58 -7.68
N THR A 193 -7.69 20.45 -6.76
CA THR A 193 -8.23 21.76 -7.13
C THR A 193 -7.13 22.72 -7.62
N ALA A 194 -5.94 22.65 -7.05
CA ALA A 194 -4.79 23.42 -7.56
C ALA A 194 -4.39 22.98 -8.98
N ALA A 195 -4.61 21.70 -9.32
CA ALA A 195 -4.42 21.17 -10.67
C ALA A 195 -5.56 21.49 -11.65
N GLY A 196 -6.59 22.24 -11.22
CA GLY A 196 -7.71 22.70 -12.06
C GLY A 196 -8.96 21.82 -11.98
N GLY A 197 -9.00 20.84 -11.07
CA GLY A 197 -10.20 20.03 -10.80
C GLY A 197 -11.21 20.76 -9.92
N SER A 198 -12.43 20.21 -9.82
CA SER A 198 -13.47 20.74 -8.91
C SER A 198 -13.37 20.09 -7.52
N LEU A 199 -13.87 20.79 -6.50
CA LEU A 199 -13.96 20.21 -5.15
C LEU A 199 -14.93 19.03 -5.12
N GLU A 200 -16.03 19.14 -5.84
CA GLU A 200 -17.05 18.11 -5.95
C GLU A 200 -16.47 16.80 -6.54
N ASP A 201 -15.72 16.89 -7.61
CA ASP A 201 -15.06 15.72 -8.22
C ASP A 201 -13.99 15.12 -7.29
N ALA A 202 -13.24 15.95 -6.56
CA ALA A 202 -12.27 15.49 -5.58
C ALA A 202 -12.93 14.71 -4.44
N LEU A 203 -14.04 15.23 -3.90
CA LEU A 203 -14.80 14.58 -2.84
C LEU A 203 -15.48 13.31 -3.35
N ASP A 204 -16.13 13.36 -4.50
CA ASP A 204 -16.75 12.19 -5.12
C ASP A 204 -15.76 11.03 -5.30
N TYR A 205 -14.56 11.34 -5.79
CA TYR A 205 -13.51 10.35 -5.94
C TYR A 205 -13.09 9.73 -4.60
N GLN A 206 -12.84 10.53 -3.57
CA GLN A 206 -12.43 10.04 -2.25
C GLN A 206 -13.55 9.25 -1.54
N ILE A 207 -14.79 9.74 -1.63
CA ILE A 207 -15.95 9.08 -1.04
C ILE A 207 -16.20 7.74 -1.73
N SER A 208 -16.26 7.70 -3.05
CA SER A 208 -16.54 6.48 -3.81
C SER A 208 -15.47 5.41 -3.66
N THR A 209 -14.19 5.79 -3.56
CA THR A 209 -13.07 4.84 -3.52
C THR A 209 -12.66 4.41 -2.12
N LYS A 210 -12.83 5.24 -1.10
CA LYS A 210 -12.36 4.96 0.26
C LYS A 210 -13.48 4.80 1.29
N ILE A 211 -14.50 5.65 1.24
CA ILE A 211 -15.55 5.69 2.27
C ILE A 211 -16.65 4.68 1.93
N LEU A 212 -17.22 4.77 0.72
CA LEU A 212 -18.35 3.94 0.31
C LEU A 212 -18.04 2.43 0.40
N ARG A 213 -16.78 2.03 0.18
CA ARG A 213 -16.37 0.63 0.31
C ARG A 213 -16.65 0.03 1.68
N LYS A 214 -16.64 0.83 2.74
CA LYS A 214 -16.89 0.35 4.10
C LYS A 214 -18.33 -0.10 4.33
N VAL A 215 -19.25 0.42 3.54
CA VAL A 215 -20.69 0.14 3.68
C VAL A 215 -21.29 -0.62 2.51
N ILE A 216 -20.62 -0.68 1.37
CA ILE A 216 -21.19 -1.24 0.12
C ILE A 216 -21.57 -2.73 0.23
N SER A 217 -21.02 -3.45 1.19
CA SER A 217 -21.36 -4.84 1.50
C SER A 217 -22.59 -4.99 2.41
N SER A 218 -23.12 -3.92 2.97
CA SER A 218 -24.35 -3.97 3.77
C SER A 218 -25.56 -4.40 2.93
N ASP A 219 -26.50 -5.09 3.57
CA ASP A 219 -27.76 -5.52 2.96
C ASP A 219 -28.94 -4.59 3.31
N ASP A 220 -28.68 -3.48 4.01
CA ASP A 220 -29.71 -2.51 4.40
C ASP A 220 -30.03 -1.53 3.27
N GLY A 221 -31.05 -1.86 2.51
CA GLY A 221 -31.53 -1.03 1.39
C GLY A 221 -32.09 0.33 1.82
N GLU A 222 -32.70 0.44 3.01
CA GLU A 222 -33.24 1.72 3.51
C GLU A 222 -32.11 2.66 3.91
N ALA A 223 -31.08 2.17 4.57
CA ALA A 223 -29.87 2.93 4.89
C ALA A 223 -29.23 3.52 3.63
N PHE A 224 -29.19 2.78 2.53
CA PHE A 224 -28.68 3.30 1.26
C PHE A 224 -29.53 4.40 0.63
N LEU A 225 -30.84 4.44 0.86
CA LEU A 225 -31.69 5.55 0.39
C LEU A 225 -31.35 6.87 1.11
N GLU A 226 -31.07 6.81 2.41
CA GLU A 226 -30.64 7.99 3.16
C GLU A 226 -29.21 8.42 2.76
N LEU A 227 -28.32 7.47 2.50
CA LEU A 227 -26.99 7.76 2.00
C LEU A 227 -27.00 8.42 0.62
N LEU A 228 -27.98 8.07 -0.24
CA LEU A 228 -28.21 8.75 -1.51
C LEU A 228 -28.49 10.24 -1.32
N ASP A 229 -29.37 10.59 -0.39
CA ASP A 229 -29.68 12.01 -0.13
C ASP A 229 -28.46 12.78 0.39
N ALA A 230 -27.71 12.17 1.31
CA ALA A 230 -26.49 12.77 1.85
C ALA A 230 -25.36 12.95 0.82
N THR A 231 -25.40 12.18 -0.28
CA THR A 231 -24.35 12.16 -1.32
C THR A 231 -24.82 12.69 -2.67
N LYS A 232 -25.92 13.45 -2.72
CA LYS A 232 -26.55 13.92 -3.97
C LYS A 232 -25.62 14.68 -4.93
N ASP A 233 -24.59 15.34 -4.42
CA ASP A 233 -23.66 16.14 -5.20
C ASP A 233 -22.51 15.28 -5.81
N TYR A 234 -22.45 13.98 -5.51
CA TYR A 234 -21.35 13.08 -5.85
C TYR A 234 -21.79 12.00 -6.85
N LYS A 235 -21.55 12.25 -8.14
CA LYS A 235 -22.09 11.45 -9.26
C LYS A 235 -21.68 10.00 -9.26
N GLU A 236 -20.39 9.70 -9.03
CA GLU A 236 -19.90 8.34 -9.04
C GLU A 236 -20.35 7.58 -7.79
N THR A 237 -20.33 8.24 -6.65
CA THR A 237 -20.87 7.72 -5.39
C THR A 237 -22.35 7.36 -5.56
N GLN A 238 -23.16 8.26 -6.11
CA GLN A 238 -24.57 8.01 -6.44
C GLN A 238 -24.77 6.81 -7.37
N ARG A 239 -23.95 6.71 -8.40
CA ARG A 239 -24.01 5.59 -9.34
C ARG A 239 -23.76 4.24 -8.64
N LEU A 240 -22.77 4.19 -7.76
CA LEU A 240 -22.42 2.97 -7.03
C LEU A 240 -23.49 2.58 -6.01
N ILE A 241 -24.03 3.54 -5.26
CA ILE A 241 -25.12 3.30 -4.31
C ILE A 241 -26.37 2.81 -5.05
N ASN A 242 -26.77 3.46 -6.14
CA ASN A 242 -27.90 3.03 -6.95
C ASN A 242 -27.72 1.61 -7.53
N LYS A 243 -26.48 1.23 -7.90
CA LYS A 243 -26.19 -0.13 -8.31
C LYS A 243 -26.44 -1.10 -7.15
N ARG A 244 -25.92 -0.81 -5.95
CA ARG A 244 -26.12 -1.65 -4.76
C ARG A 244 -27.60 -1.81 -4.41
N ILE A 245 -28.39 -0.74 -4.42
CA ILE A 245 -29.84 -0.80 -4.17
C ILE A 245 -30.55 -1.73 -5.18
N LYS A 246 -30.12 -1.73 -6.45
CA LYS A 246 -30.68 -2.64 -7.46
C LYS A 246 -30.30 -4.09 -7.21
N ASP A 247 -29.07 -4.34 -6.75
CA ASP A 247 -28.59 -5.68 -6.45
C ASP A 247 -29.26 -6.28 -5.20
N LEU A 248 -29.85 -5.44 -4.32
CA LEU A 248 -30.59 -5.84 -3.13
C LEU A 248 -32.09 -6.13 -3.39
N ARG A 249 -32.61 -5.82 -4.57
CA ARG A 249 -34.00 -6.05 -4.99
C ARG A 249 -34.17 -7.34 -5.75
#